data_f67bb6372ce67cca199bcdaa24e40508
#
_entry.id   f67bb6372ce67cca199bcdaa24e40508
#
_cell.length_a   1.000
_cell.length_b   1.000
_cell.length_c   1.000
_cell.angle_alpha   90.00
_cell.angle_beta   90.00
_cell.angle_gamma   90.00
#
_symmetry.space_group_name_H-M   'P 1'
#
loop_
_entity.id
_entity.type
_entity.pdbx_description
1 polymer ?
#
loop_
_entity_poly.entity_id
_entity_poly.type
_entity_poly.pdbx_seq_one_letter_code
_entity_poly.pdbx_strand_id
1 'polypeptide(L)'
;MAGYNLRTQPRLVRRRIGLTGQQTAVDDAISARQNLVMFGRLFHIGKSAARQRADELLHQFGLADAADKTPKTFSGGMRRRLDLASSMILAPAVLFLDEPTTGLDPAGRREVWQAVGDLASGGTTVLLTTHYLDEADKLCDRIGVIDHGRNIVEDTPDGLKRRIGNERLEVVAADPETVDSIAEALKAVASPGGETSVDRPTLTLSTSVTDGVAALTEVALELRRRGIMAADIGLRRPTLDEAFLQLIGSDSVSHSGSGSGSGSGSGSAEGAVS
;
A
#
# COMPACT_ATOMS: atom_id res chain seq x y z
N MET A 1 4.41 -22.48 10.27
CA MET A 1 4.35 -21.80 8.97
C MET A 1 4.15 -22.85 7.90
N ALA A 2 3.20 -22.67 6.97
CA ALA A 2 2.88 -23.64 5.91
C ALA A 2 2.73 -25.12 6.39
N GLY A 3 2.16 -25.34 7.56
CA GLY A 3 1.96 -26.66 8.18
C GLY A 3 3.15 -27.24 8.93
N TYR A 4 4.29 -26.53 8.98
CA TYR A 4 5.52 -27.01 9.64
C TYR A 4 5.94 -26.14 10.82
N ASN A 5 6.65 -26.76 11.80
CA ASN A 5 7.19 -26.04 12.93
C ASN A 5 8.53 -25.38 12.58
N LEU A 6 8.63 -24.06 12.81
CA LEU A 6 9.81 -23.26 12.46
C LEU A 6 11.08 -23.70 13.20
N ARG A 7 10.95 -24.15 14.47
CA ARG A 7 12.11 -24.52 15.32
C ARG A 7 12.60 -25.93 15.00
N THR A 8 11.68 -26.86 14.79
CA THR A 8 12.05 -28.29 14.65
C THR A 8 12.15 -28.73 13.18
N GLN A 9 11.53 -28.01 12.24
CA GLN A 9 11.42 -28.39 10.82
C GLN A 9 11.82 -27.24 9.85
N PRO A 10 12.91 -26.49 10.10
CA PRO A 10 13.23 -25.29 9.31
C PRO A 10 13.53 -25.60 7.84
N ARG A 11 14.04 -26.78 7.52
CA ARG A 11 14.30 -27.21 6.14
C ARG A 11 13.00 -27.42 5.34
N LEU A 12 11.96 -27.95 5.99
CA LEU A 12 10.64 -28.15 5.34
C LEU A 12 9.94 -26.82 5.14
N VAL A 13 10.05 -25.90 6.09
CA VAL A 13 9.51 -24.54 5.95
C VAL A 13 10.16 -23.84 4.76
N ARG A 14 11.49 -23.85 4.62
CA ARG A 14 12.20 -23.20 3.49
C ARG A 14 11.81 -23.72 2.12
N ARG A 15 11.34 -24.94 2.03
CA ARG A 15 10.81 -25.51 0.77
C ARG A 15 9.39 -25.05 0.44
N ARG A 16 8.70 -24.44 1.38
CA ARG A 16 7.31 -24.01 1.26
C ARG A 16 7.15 -22.49 1.24
N ILE A 17 8.25 -21.77 1.39
CA ILE A 17 8.26 -20.31 1.34
C ILE A 17 9.13 -19.83 0.19
N GLY A 18 8.72 -18.75 -0.44
CA GLY A 18 9.52 -17.93 -1.34
C GLY A 18 9.84 -16.59 -0.67
N LEU A 19 10.94 -15.98 -1.04
CA LEU A 19 11.34 -14.67 -0.57
C LEU A 19 11.92 -13.87 -1.73
N THR A 20 11.44 -12.66 -1.91
CA THR A 20 12.00 -11.66 -2.82
C THR A 20 12.34 -10.42 -1.99
N GLY A 21 13.61 -10.11 -1.87
CA GLY A 21 14.10 -8.93 -1.14
C GLY A 21 14.16 -7.68 -2.01
N GLN A 22 14.71 -6.59 -1.46
CA GLN A 22 14.91 -5.32 -2.19
C GLN A 22 15.93 -5.46 -3.34
N GLN A 23 16.96 -6.27 -3.16
CA GLN A 23 17.93 -6.55 -4.23
C GLN A 23 17.53 -7.80 -4.99
N THR A 24 17.61 -7.72 -6.32
CA THR A 24 17.32 -8.87 -7.18
C THR A 24 18.42 -9.93 -7.07
N ALA A 25 18.03 -11.20 -6.95
CA ALA A 25 18.94 -12.34 -6.92
C ALA A 25 19.34 -12.84 -8.32
N VAL A 26 18.90 -12.13 -9.36
CA VAL A 26 19.09 -12.49 -10.77
C VAL A 26 20.50 -12.19 -11.22
N ASP A 27 21.15 -13.14 -11.89
CA ASP A 27 22.45 -13.00 -12.52
C ASP A 27 22.30 -12.33 -13.90
N ASP A 28 22.94 -11.17 -14.08
CA ASP A 28 22.90 -10.37 -15.30
C ASP A 28 23.73 -10.97 -16.45
N ALA A 29 24.61 -11.93 -16.19
CA ALA A 29 25.50 -12.53 -17.18
C ALA A 29 24.88 -13.71 -17.95
N ILE A 30 23.85 -14.34 -17.40
CA ILE A 30 23.18 -15.48 -18.01
C ILE A 30 21.74 -15.12 -18.41
N SER A 31 21.13 -15.92 -19.31
CA SER A 31 19.77 -15.60 -19.78
C SER A 31 18.71 -15.77 -18.69
N ALA A 32 17.51 -15.19 -18.90
CA ALA A 32 16.38 -15.35 -17.98
C ALA A 32 16.06 -16.84 -17.73
N ARG A 33 16.00 -17.64 -18.78
CA ARG A 33 15.82 -19.09 -18.70
C ARG A 33 16.91 -19.76 -17.87
N GLN A 34 18.16 -19.40 -18.12
CA GLN A 34 19.31 -19.96 -17.39
C GLN A 34 19.27 -19.59 -15.91
N ASN A 35 18.83 -18.38 -15.54
CA ASN A 35 18.61 -17.97 -14.17
C ASN A 35 17.62 -18.91 -13.47
N LEU A 36 16.44 -19.12 -14.03
CA LEU A 36 15.42 -19.97 -13.43
C LEU A 36 15.87 -21.43 -13.34
N VAL A 37 16.53 -21.95 -14.38
CA VAL A 37 17.11 -23.31 -14.35
C VAL A 37 18.19 -23.42 -13.26
N MET A 38 19.02 -22.41 -13.09
CA MET A 38 20.03 -22.36 -12.03
C MET A 38 19.37 -22.46 -10.64
N PHE A 39 18.36 -21.65 -10.35
CA PHE A 39 17.60 -21.73 -9.10
C PHE A 39 16.96 -23.10 -8.90
N GLY A 40 16.32 -23.67 -9.93
CA GLY A 40 15.76 -25.01 -9.87
C GLY A 40 16.81 -26.06 -9.48
N ARG A 41 18.00 -25.96 -10.03
CA ARG A 41 19.11 -26.89 -9.70
C ARG A 41 19.65 -26.67 -8.29
N LEU A 42 19.73 -25.42 -7.81
CA LEU A 42 20.11 -25.11 -6.43
C LEU A 42 19.13 -25.70 -5.41
N PHE A 43 17.85 -25.75 -5.76
CA PHE A 43 16.81 -26.42 -4.96
C PHE A 43 16.73 -27.94 -5.21
N HIS A 44 17.71 -28.52 -5.91
CA HIS A 44 17.79 -29.96 -6.22
C HIS A 44 16.64 -30.51 -7.06
N ILE A 45 16.02 -29.67 -7.88
CA ILE A 45 15.12 -30.15 -8.93
C ILE A 45 15.97 -30.73 -10.07
N GLY A 46 15.60 -31.90 -10.59
CA GLY A 46 16.30 -32.51 -11.71
C GLY A 46 16.36 -31.58 -12.94
N LYS A 47 17.42 -31.69 -13.76
CA LYS A 47 17.69 -30.78 -14.89
C LYS A 47 16.51 -30.61 -15.85
N SER A 48 15.83 -31.70 -16.21
CA SER A 48 14.65 -31.67 -17.10
C SER A 48 13.48 -30.92 -16.45
N ALA A 49 13.14 -31.27 -15.21
CA ALA A 49 12.06 -30.62 -14.47
C ALA A 49 12.35 -29.14 -14.19
N ALA A 50 13.61 -28.77 -13.90
CA ALA A 50 14.00 -27.37 -13.71
C ALA A 50 13.82 -26.58 -15.02
N ARG A 51 14.12 -27.17 -16.18
CA ARG A 51 13.93 -26.51 -17.48
C ARG A 51 12.45 -26.31 -17.80
N GLN A 52 11.65 -27.37 -17.62
CA GLN A 52 10.20 -27.29 -17.81
C GLN A 52 9.59 -26.22 -16.90
N ARG A 53 9.95 -26.24 -15.62
CA ARG A 53 9.46 -25.24 -14.64
C ARG A 53 9.88 -23.82 -14.98
N ALA A 54 11.09 -23.63 -15.50
CA ALA A 54 11.57 -22.33 -15.98
C ALA A 54 10.71 -21.83 -17.15
N ASP A 55 10.37 -22.68 -18.11
CA ASP A 55 9.53 -22.31 -19.25
C ASP A 55 8.11 -21.95 -18.82
N GLU A 56 7.51 -22.72 -17.90
CA GLU A 56 6.21 -22.42 -17.29
C GLU A 56 6.21 -21.03 -16.62
N LEU A 57 7.22 -20.75 -15.80
CA LEU A 57 7.33 -19.48 -15.09
C LEU A 57 7.57 -18.30 -16.04
N LEU A 58 8.45 -18.46 -17.04
CA LEU A 58 8.68 -17.42 -18.05
C LEU A 58 7.38 -17.06 -18.77
N HIS A 59 6.57 -18.05 -19.08
CA HIS A 59 5.26 -17.83 -19.70
C HIS A 59 4.30 -17.15 -18.74
N GLN A 60 4.18 -17.65 -17.50
CA GLN A 60 3.30 -17.09 -16.46
C GLN A 60 3.61 -15.62 -16.15
N PHE A 61 4.90 -15.24 -16.14
CA PHE A 61 5.34 -13.88 -15.84
C PHE A 61 5.49 -12.98 -17.08
N GLY A 62 5.03 -13.44 -18.27
CA GLY A 62 5.07 -12.66 -19.51
C GLY A 62 6.50 -12.35 -19.98
N LEU A 63 7.43 -13.27 -19.78
CA LEU A 63 8.85 -13.18 -20.15
C LEU A 63 9.27 -14.19 -21.23
N ALA A 64 8.33 -14.90 -21.84
CA ALA A 64 8.61 -15.94 -22.82
C ALA A 64 9.44 -15.43 -24.02
N ASP A 65 9.10 -14.26 -24.57
CA ASP A 65 9.80 -13.65 -25.71
C ASP A 65 11.21 -13.11 -25.36
N ALA A 66 11.49 -13.02 -24.06
CA ALA A 66 12.77 -12.57 -23.53
C ALA A 66 13.56 -13.69 -22.82
N ALA A 67 13.09 -14.93 -22.93
CA ALA A 67 13.64 -16.08 -22.20
C ALA A 67 15.15 -16.29 -22.41
N ASP A 68 15.63 -16.07 -23.62
CA ASP A 68 17.03 -16.29 -23.98
C ASP A 68 17.88 -14.98 -23.95
N LYS A 69 17.26 -13.84 -23.58
CA LYS A 69 17.97 -12.56 -23.37
C LYS A 69 18.52 -12.49 -21.95
N THR A 70 19.60 -11.74 -21.76
CA THR A 70 20.19 -11.50 -20.44
C THR A 70 19.42 -10.39 -19.70
N PRO A 71 19.24 -10.50 -18.38
CA PRO A 71 18.52 -9.51 -17.57
C PRO A 71 19.13 -8.12 -17.62
N LYS A 72 20.40 -7.99 -18.01
CA LYS A 72 21.07 -6.70 -18.25
C LYS A 72 20.33 -5.82 -19.26
N THR A 73 19.60 -6.43 -20.21
CA THR A 73 18.83 -5.73 -21.25
C THR A 73 17.37 -5.49 -20.87
N PHE A 74 16.95 -5.92 -19.68
CA PHE A 74 15.56 -5.85 -19.22
C PHE A 74 15.22 -4.46 -18.67
N SER A 75 13.93 -4.07 -18.80
CA SER A 75 13.38 -2.99 -18.00
C SER A 75 13.39 -3.37 -16.51
N GLY A 76 13.25 -2.38 -15.62
CA GLY A 76 13.12 -2.63 -14.19
C GLY A 76 12.00 -3.61 -13.87
N GLY A 77 10.81 -3.42 -14.49
CA GLY A 77 9.66 -4.31 -14.33
C GLY A 77 9.92 -5.73 -14.82
N MET A 78 10.57 -5.91 -15.97
CA MET A 78 10.95 -7.24 -16.47
C MET A 78 11.93 -7.94 -15.52
N ARG A 79 12.92 -7.22 -15.02
CA ARG A 79 13.89 -7.75 -14.06
C ARG A 79 13.22 -8.18 -12.76
N ARG A 80 12.30 -7.35 -12.24
CA ARG A 80 11.54 -7.67 -11.04
C ARG A 80 10.61 -8.87 -11.21
N ARG A 81 9.94 -9.00 -12.36
CA ARG A 81 9.13 -10.18 -12.68
C ARG A 81 9.96 -11.46 -12.79
N LEU A 82 11.18 -11.39 -13.32
CA LEU A 82 12.09 -12.54 -13.33
C LEU A 82 12.54 -12.94 -11.91
N ASP A 83 12.79 -11.96 -11.05
CA ASP A 83 13.14 -12.20 -9.64
C ASP A 83 11.98 -12.86 -8.86
N LEU A 84 10.75 -12.36 -9.07
CA LEU A 84 9.52 -13.00 -8.57
C LEU A 84 9.39 -14.44 -9.08
N ALA A 85 9.59 -14.66 -10.37
CA ALA A 85 9.55 -15.99 -10.97
C ALA A 85 10.57 -16.94 -10.33
N SER A 86 11.77 -16.43 -9.98
CA SER A 86 12.80 -17.23 -9.30
C SER A 86 12.36 -17.70 -7.91
N SER A 87 11.64 -16.87 -7.18
CA SER A 87 11.09 -17.23 -5.86
C SER A 87 9.96 -18.26 -5.94
N MET A 88 9.33 -18.38 -7.11
CA MET A 88 8.22 -19.32 -7.39
C MET A 88 8.67 -20.67 -7.92
N ILE A 89 9.98 -20.93 -8.03
CA ILE A 89 10.52 -22.15 -8.63
C ILE A 89 10.02 -23.43 -7.92
N LEU A 90 9.86 -23.40 -6.61
CA LEU A 90 9.34 -24.50 -5.78
C LEU A 90 7.82 -24.45 -5.59
N ALA A 91 7.08 -23.58 -6.26
CA ALA A 91 5.66 -23.35 -6.03
C ALA A 91 5.34 -23.20 -4.52
N PRO A 92 5.89 -22.17 -3.85
CA PRO A 92 5.76 -22.00 -2.42
C PRO A 92 4.31 -21.74 -2.01
N ALA A 93 3.91 -22.19 -0.81
CA ALA A 93 2.61 -21.90 -0.25
C ALA A 93 2.52 -20.46 0.31
N VAL A 94 3.68 -19.88 0.69
CA VAL A 94 3.77 -18.51 1.21
C VAL A 94 4.91 -17.79 0.52
N LEU A 95 4.63 -16.59 0.02
CA LEU A 95 5.60 -15.72 -0.64
C LEU A 95 5.76 -14.44 0.18
N PHE A 96 7.01 -14.11 0.53
CA PHE A 96 7.38 -12.86 1.18
C PHE A 96 7.94 -11.92 0.13
N LEU A 97 7.38 -10.72 0.05
CA LEU A 97 7.79 -9.66 -0.87
C LEU A 97 8.18 -8.43 -0.06
N ASP A 98 9.44 -8.04 -0.17
CA ASP A 98 9.93 -6.84 0.49
C ASP A 98 10.07 -5.71 -0.53
N GLU A 99 9.15 -4.72 -0.42
CA GLU A 99 9.05 -3.55 -1.30
C GLU A 99 9.17 -3.90 -2.80
N PRO A 100 8.27 -4.74 -3.36
CA PRO A 100 8.48 -5.33 -4.68
C PRO A 100 8.46 -4.33 -5.84
N THR A 101 7.94 -3.12 -5.66
CA THR A 101 7.81 -2.13 -6.73
C THR A 101 8.68 -0.88 -6.55
N THR A 102 9.53 -0.86 -5.52
CA THR A 102 10.44 0.26 -5.28
C THR A 102 11.40 0.47 -6.46
N GLY A 103 11.50 1.71 -6.93
CA GLY A 103 12.35 2.10 -8.06
C GLY A 103 11.79 1.77 -9.44
N LEU A 104 10.57 1.26 -9.54
CA LEU A 104 9.91 1.03 -10.83
C LEU A 104 9.09 2.25 -11.28
N ASP A 105 9.01 2.41 -12.59
CA ASP A 105 8.09 3.34 -13.23
C ASP A 105 6.63 2.88 -13.08
N PRO A 106 5.62 3.75 -13.32
CA PRO A 106 4.22 3.38 -13.15
C PRO A 106 3.74 2.19 -14.01
N ALA A 107 4.38 1.97 -15.16
CA ALA A 107 4.04 0.83 -16.01
C ALA A 107 4.58 -0.47 -15.40
N GLY A 108 5.86 -0.48 -15.00
CA GLY A 108 6.50 -1.62 -14.32
C GLY A 108 5.80 -1.99 -13.01
N ARG A 109 5.33 -1.00 -12.22
CA ARG A 109 4.56 -1.24 -11.00
C ARG A 109 3.27 -2.00 -11.31
N ARG A 110 2.50 -1.58 -12.31
CA ARG A 110 1.26 -2.28 -12.71
C ARG A 110 1.51 -3.71 -13.17
N GLU A 111 2.60 -3.96 -13.89
CA GLU A 111 2.98 -5.31 -14.33
C GLU A 111 3.32 -6.23 -13.14
N VAL A 112 4.04 -5.71 -12.14
CA VAL A 112 4.35 -6.45 -10.90
C VAL A 112 3.08 -6.68 -10.07
N TRP A 113 2.21 -5.68 -9.92
CA TRP A 113 0.93 -5.84 -9.22
C TRP A 113 0.05 -6.92 -9.84
N GLN A 114 -0.03 -6.95 -11.18
CA GLN A 114 -0.78 -8.00 -11.88
C GLN A 114 -0.19 -9.38 -11.55
N ALA A 115 1.13 -9.53 -11.66
CA ALA A 115 1.80 -10.79 -11.37
C ALA A 115 1.58 -11.27 -9.93
N VAL A 116 1.63 -10.35 -8.94
CA VAL A 116 1.37 -10.66 -7.52
C VAL A 116 -0.09 -11.06 -7.31
N GLY A 117 -1.04 -10.33 -7.93
CA GLY A 117 -2.48 -10.64 -7.87
C GLY A 117 -2.79 -12.02 -8.47
N ASP A 118 -2.16 -12.37 -9.60
CA ASP A 118 -2.32 -13.69 -10.23
C ASP A 118 -1.78 -14.82 -9.33
N LEU A 119 -0.67 -14.58 -8.62
CA LEU A 119 -0.13 -15.55 -7.65
C LEU A 119 -1.07 -15.75 -6.45
N ALA A 120 -1.61 -14.67 -5.90
CA ALA A 120 -2.55 -14.73 -4.78
C ALA A 120 -3.84 -15.44 -5.20
N SER A 121 -4.39 -15.12 -6.36
CA SER A 121 -5.57 -15.77 -6.95
C SER A 121 -5.33 -17.27 -7.24
N GLY A 122 -4.08 -17.65 -7.55
CA GLY A 122 -3.64 -19.03 -7.70
C GLY A 122 -3.48 -19.82 -6.38
N GLY A 123 -3.76 -19.20 -5.23
CA GLY A 123 -3.74 -19.82 -3.90
C GLY A 123 -2.42 -19.69 -3.14
N THR A 124 -1.47 -18.89 -3.62
CA THR A 124 -0.27 -18.53 -2.87
C THR A 124 -0.61 -17.47 -1.83
N THR A 125 -0.31 -17.69 -0.56
CA THR A 125 -0.41 -16.63 0.46
C THR A 125 0.75 -15.65 0.29
N VAL A 126 0.44 -14.37 0.09
CA VAL A 126 1.46 -13.32 -0.08
C VAL A 126 1.53 -12.45 1.17
N LEU A 127 2.72 -12.29 1.73
CA LEU A 127 3.03 -11.26 2.72
C LEU A 127 3.88 -10.20 2.04
N LEU A 128 3.32 -9.01 1.90
CA LEU A 128 3.93 -7.87 1.23
C LEU A 128 4.32 -6.80 2.26
N THR A 129 5.53 -6.27 2.18
CA THR A 129 5.89 -4.99 2.82
C THR A 129 5.94 -3.91 1.76
N THR A 130 5.39 -2.75 2.07
CA THR A 130 5.41 -1.59 1.16
C THR A 130 5.26 -0.29 1.94
N HIS A 131 5.82 0.79 1.41
CA HIS A 131 5.56 2.15 1.85
C HIS A 131 4.64 2.90 0.85
N TYR A 132 4.19 2.23 -0.22
CA TYR A 132 3.22 2.76 -1.18
C TYR A 132 1.81 2.33 -0.78
N LEU A 133 1.00 3.29 -0.34
CA LEU A 133 -0.35 3.02 0.15
C LEU A 133 -1.31 2.61 -0.97
N ASP A 134 -1.08 3.09 -2.20
CA ASP A 134 -1.81 2.67 -3.39
C ASP A 134 -1.56 1.20 -3.76
N GLU A 135 -0.35 0.68 -3.49
CA GLU A 135 -0.03 -0.74 -3.64
C GLU A 135 -0.78 -1.59 -2.60
N ALA A 136 -0.74 -1.17 -1.34
CA ALA A 136 -1.44 -1.85 -0.26
C ALA A 136 -2.97 -1.86 -0.50
N ASP A 137 -3.54 -0.74 -0.96
CA ASP A 137 -4.96 -0.62 -1.28
C ASP A 137 -5.41 -1.58 -2.39
N LYS A 138 -4.56 -1.79 -3.38
CA LYS A 138 -4.89 -2.63 -4.55
C LYS A 138 -4.66 -4.11 -4.35
N LEU A 139 -3.66 -4.49 -3.57
CA LEU A 139 -3.18 -5.88 -3.51
C LEU A 139 -3.56 -6.61 -2.24
N CYS A 140 -3.79 -5.88 -1.13
CA CYS A 140 -3.91 -6.52 0.17
C CYS A 140 -5.36 -6.74 0.58
N ASP A 141 -5.69 -7.95 1.01
CA ASP A 141 -6.96 -8.25 1.70
C ASP A 141 -6.97 -7.67 3.12
N ARG A 142 -5.78 -7.60 3.76
CA ARG A 142 -5.57 -7.07 5.10
C ARG A 142 -4.27 -6.27 5.16
N ILE A 143 -4.29 -5.18 5.90
CA ILE A 143 -3.15 -4.28 6.08
C ILE A 143 -2.86 -4.18 7.58
N GLY A 144 -1.61 -4.42 7.97
CA GLY A 144 -1.07 -4.08 9.28
C GLY A 144 -0.20 -2.84 9.19
N VAL A 145 -0.50 -1.82 9.97
CA VAL A 145 0.31 -0.59 10.03
C VAL A 145 1.30 -0.72 11.18
N ILE A 146 2.59 -0.59 10.85
CA ILE A 146 3.68 -0.69 11.83
C ILE A 146 4.24 0.71 12.07
N ASP A 147 4.25 1.14 13.33
CA ASP A 147 4.89 2.36 13.80
C ASP A 147 5.77 2.08 15.01
N HIS A 148 6.98 2.64 15.04
CA HIS A 148 7.98 2.44 16.11
C HIS A 148 8.14 0.97 16.52
N GLY A 149 8.11 0.03 15.54
CA GLY A 149 8.28 -1.40 15.76
C GLY A 149 7.06 -2.11 16.36
N ARG A 150 5.91 -1.46 16.43
CA ARG A 150 4.63 -2.02 16.90
C ARG A 150 3.60 -2.02 15.81
N ASN A 151 2.79 -3.07 15.77
CA ASN A 151 1.59 -3.09 14.94
C ASN A 151 0.50 -2.27 15.66
N ILE A 152 0.19 -1.08 15.13
CA ILE A 152 -0.76 -0.14 15.72
C ILE A 152 -2.21 -0.42 15.30
N VAL A 153 -2.40 -0.98 14.11
CA VAL A 153 -3.73 -1.34 13.59
C VAL A 153 -3.60 -2.44 12.55
N GLU A 154 -4.61 -3.31 12.51
CA GLU A 154 -4.76 -4.32 11.45
C GLU A 154 -6.22 -4.37 11.02
N ASP A 155 -6.47 -4.15 9.71
CA ASP A 155 -7.82 -4.18 9.14
C ASP A 155 -7.77 -4.44 7.62
N THR A 156 -8.93 -4.51 6.97
CA THR A 156 -9.03 -4.43 5.51
C THR A 156 -8.74 -3.00 5.03
N PRO A 157 -8.34 -2.78 3.76
CA PRO A 157 -8.17 -1.43 3.21
C PRO A 157 -9.40 -0.54 3.45
N ASP A 158 -10.60 -1.05 3.16
CA ASP A 158 -11.85 -0.32 3.40
C ASP A 158 -12.15 -0.13 4.89
N GLY A 159 -11.74 -1.06 5.75
CA GLY A 159 -11.84 -0.93 7.21
C GLY A 159 -11.01 0.23 7.72
N LEU A 160 -9.75 0.35 7.26
CA LEU A 160 -8.87 1.46 7.61
C LEU A 160 -9.43 2.80 7.13
N LYS A 161 -9.90 2.89 5.89
CA LYS A 161 -10.51 4.10 5.34
C LYS A 161 -11.72 4.56 6.15
N ARG A 162 -12.59 3.63 6.57
CA ARG A 162 -13.78 3.94 7.39
C ARG A 162 -13.44 4.46 8.79
N ARG A 163 -12.27 4.12 9.35
CA ARG A 163 -11.84 4.61 10.67
C ARG A 163 -11.60 6.11 10.71
N ILE A 164 -11.22 6.72 9.58
CA ILE A 164 -10.88 8.15 9.50
C ILE A 164 -12.05 9.04 9.15
N GLY A 165 -13.19 8.49 8.77
CA GLY A 165 -14.37 9.29 8.50
C GLY A 165 -15.30 8.71 7.45
N ASN A 166 -16.41 9.38 7.33
CA ASN A 166 -17.43 9.10 6.33
C ASN A 166 -16.98 9.56 4.92
N GLU A 167 -17.75 9.20 3.92
CA GLU A 167 -17.61 9.75 2.57
C GLU A 167 -17.59 11.29 2.62
N ARG A 168 -16.81 11.90 1.75
CA ARG A 168 -16.76 13.35 1.59
C ARG A 168 -17.48 13.74 0.31
N LEU A 169 -18.37 14.70 0.43
CA LEU A 169 -18.93 15.37 -0.73
C LEU A 169 -18.02 16.53 -1.12
N GLU A 170 -17.52 16.49 -2.35
CA GLU A 170 -16.65 17.51 -2.91
C GLU A 170 -17.36 18.27 -4.02
N VAL A 171 -17.23 19.58 -4.02
CA VAL A 171 -17.79 20.48 -5.03
C VAL A 171 -16.69 21.43 -5.48
N VAL A 172 -16.47 21.49 -6.79
CA VAL A 172 -15.59 22.48 -7.42
C VAL A 172 -16.44 23.64 -7.95
N ALA A 173 -16.24 24.84 -7.42
CA ALA A 173 -16.96 26.01 -7.89
C ALA A 173 -16.50 26.40 -9.31
N ALA A 174 -17.45 26.76 -10.16
CA ALA A 174 -17.13 27.31 -11.48
C ALA A 174 -16.70 28.78 -11.41
N ASP A 175 -17.12 29.50 -10.38
CA ASP A 175 -16.87 30.92 -10.16
C ASP A 175 -16.45 31.17 -8.70
N PRO A 176 -15.36 31.92 -8.44
CA PRO A 176 -14.91 32.28 -7.09
C PRO A 176 -15.99 32.98 -6.25
N GLU A 177 -16.91 33.75 -6.89
CA GLU A 177 -17.97 34.48 -6.17
C GLU A 177 -19.04 33.54 -5.60
N THR A 178 -19.13 32.30 -6.07
CA THR A 178 -20.11 31.30 -5.63
C THR A 178 -19.63 30.43 -4.47
N VAL A 179 -18.35 30.51 -4.10
CA VAL A 179 -17.71 29.67 -3.07
C VAL A 179 -18.45 29.70 -1.73
N ASP A 180 -18.80 30.88 -1.24
CA ASP A 180 -19.45 31.01 0.07
C ASP A 180 -20.89 30.44 0.04
N SER A 181 -21.61 30.59 -1.08
CA SER A 181 -22.94 30.00 -1.27
C SER A 181 -22.91 28.47 -1.36
N ILE A 182 -21.87 27.92 -1.99
CA ILE A 182 -21.65 26.47 -2.03
C ILE A 182 -21.27 25.95 -0.64
N ALA A 183 -20.45 26.69 0.12
CA ALA A 183 -20.08 26.32 1.50
C ALA A 183 -21.32 26.23 2.41
N GLU A 184 -22.27 27.13 2.26
CA GLU A 184 -23.55 27.06 2.99
C GLU A 184 -24.38 25.81 2.61
N ALA A 185 -24.46 25.49 1.32
CA ALA A 185 -25.17 24.30 0.87
C ALA A 185 -24.51 23.01 1.42
N LEU A 186 -23.19 22.95 1.46
CA LEU A 186 -22.43 21.82 2.03
C LEU A 186 -22.63 21.69 3.53
N LYS A 187 -22.67 22.81 4.28
CA LYS A 187 -22.93 22.78 5.73
C LYS A 187 -24.28 22.17 6.09
N ALA A 188 -25.28 22.32 5.23
CA ALA A 188 -26.62 21.77 5.47
C ALA A 188 -26.66 20.24 5.46
N VAL A 189 -25.76 19.60 4.70
CA VAL A 189 -25.67 18.14 4.55
C VAL A 189 -24.50 17.50 5.30
N ALA A 190 -23.71 18.31 6.01
CA ALA A 190 -22.55 17.86 6.76
C ALA A 190 -22.95 16.87 7.86
N SER A 191 -22.13 15.85 8.08
CA SER A 191 -22.24 14.95 9.22
C SER A 191 -22.17 15.72 10.54
N PRO A 192 -22.78 15.25 11.64
CA PRO A 192 -22.65 15.86 12.94
C PRO A 192 -21.18 16.04 13.34
N GLY A 193 -20.75 17.30 13.57
CA GLY A 193 -19.35 17.64 13.87
C GLY A 193 -18.41 17.67 12.66
N GLY A 194 -18.92 17.46 11.44
CA GLY A 194 -18.14 17.58 10.21
C GLY A 194 -17.85 19.03 9.86
N GLU A 195 -16.58 19.33 9.59
CA GLU A 195 -16.17 20.65 9.12
C GLU A 195 -16.21 20.71 7.59
N THR A 196 -16.65 21.85 7.06
CA THR A 196 -16.55 22.14 5.63
C THR A 196 -15.21 22.82 5.37
N SER A 197 -14.35 22.16 4.60
CA SER A 197 -13.09 22.73 4.16
C SER A 197 -13.25 23.46 2.84
N VAL A 198 -12.51 24.58 2.67
CA VAL A 198 -12.52 25.39 1.46
C VAL A 198 -11.08 25.61 1.03
N ASP A 199 -10.74 25.04 -0.12
CA ASP A 199 -9.47 25.30 -0.82
C ASP A 199 -9.70 26.37 -1.89
N ARG A 200 -9.39 27.63 -1.54
CA ARG A 200 -9.61 28.77 -2.43
C ARG A 200 -8.77 28.76 -3.72
N PRO A 201 -7.50 28.33 -3.71
CA PRO A 201 -6.69 28.20 -4.92
C PRO A 201 -7.31 27.28 -5.99
N THR A 202 -7.88 26.16 -5.59
CA THR A 202 -8.52 25.18 -6.51
C THR A 202 -10.02 25.36 -6.62
N LEU A 203 -10.61 26.31 -5.86
CA LEU A 203 -12.07 26.51 -5.74
C LEU A 203 -12.81 25.24 -5.29
N THR A 204 -12.13 24.34 -4.56
CA THR A 204 -12.66 23.07 -4.12
C THR A 204 -13.18 23.17 -2.69
N LEU A 205 -14.42 22.77 -2.49
CA LEU A 205 -15.04 22.69 -1.17
C LEU A 205 -15.36 21.22 -0.86
N SER A 206 -15.17 20.82 0.39
CA SER A 206 -15.54 19.46 0.77
C SER A 206 -16.09 19.40 2.20
N THR A 207 -17.03 18.48 2.43
CA THR A 207 -17.56 18.19 3.75
C THR A 207 -17.77 16.70 3.93
N SER A 208 -17.65 16.20 5.18
CA SER A 208 -17.96 14.81 5.51
C SER A 208 -19.47 14.61 5.56
N VAL A 209 -19.97 13.51 4.95
CA VAL A 209 -21.40 13.21 4.87
C VAL A 209 -21.67 11.78 5.36
N THR A 210 -22.83 11.55 5.97
CA THR A 210 -23.22 10.25 6.50
C THR A 210 -23.81 9.35 5.40
N ASP A 211 -24.63 9.93 4.52
CA ASP A 211 -25.21 9.30 3.33
C ASP A 211 -24.77 10.10 2.11
N GLY A 212 -23.74 9.61 1.43
CA GLY A 212 -23.14 10.32 0.30
C GLY A 212 -24.11 10.58 -0.84
N VAL A 213 -24.93 9.59 -1.20
CA VAL A 213 -25.87 9.69 -2.32
C VAL A 213 -26.99 10.69 -2.03
N ALA A 214 -27.56 10.64 -0.82
CA ALA A 214 -28.58 11.60 -0.40
C ALA A 214 -28.00 13.01 -0.36
N ALA A 215 -26.84 13.21 0.27
CA ALA A 215 -26.17 14.51 0.37
C ALA A 215 -25.81 15.10 -1.00
N LEU A 216 -25.27 14.28 -1.92
CA LEU A 216 -24.97 14.72 -3.29
C LEU A 216 -26.21 15.18 -4.01
N THR A 217 -27.30 14.41 -3.90
CA THR A 217 -28.58 14.75 -4.54
C THR A 217 -29.15 16.07 -3.99
N GLU A 218 -29.12 16.23 -2.68
CA GLU A 218 -29.63 17.44 -2.00
C GLU A 218 -28.83 18.68 -2.39
N VAL A 219 -27.50 18.61 -2.34
CA VAL A 219 -26.63 19.73 -2.75
C VAL A 219 -26.81 20.08 -4.23
N ALA A 220 -26.87 19.06 -5.12
CA ALA A 220 -27.05 19.31 -6.53
C ALA A 220 -28.40 20.02 -6.84
N LEU A 221 -29.48 19.62 -6.15
CA LEU A 221 -30.77 20.29 -6.27
C LEU A 221 -30.74 21.71 -5.71
N GLU A 222 -30.07 21.93 -4.59
CA GLU A 222 -29.94 23.24 -3.96
C GLU A 222 -29.13 24.22 -4.82
N LEU A 223 -28.01 23.78 -5.39
CA LEU A 223 -27.19 24.59 -6.29
C LEU A 223 -27.99 24.95 -7.54
N ARG A 224 -28.76 24.02 -8.12
CA ARG A 224 -29.63 24.27 -9.25
C ARG A 224 -30.74 25.28 -8.92
N ARG A 225 -31.34 25.18 -7.73
CA ARG A 225 -32.39 26.13 -7.27
C ARG A 225 -31.84 27.54 -7.10
N ARG A 226 -30.61 27.70 -6.62
CA ARG A 226 -29.93 28.99 -6.50
C ARG A 226 -29.34 29.52 -7.80
N GLY A 227 -29.37 28.73 -8.88
CA GLY A 227 -28.76 29.10 -10.17
C GLY A 227 -27.24 29.09 -10.14
N ILE A 228 -26.64 28.37 -9.17
CA ILE A 228 -25.19 28.27 -9.00
C ILE A 228 -24.68 27.13 -9.88
N MET A 229 -23.65 27.41 -10.69
CA MET A 229 -22.95 26.39 -11.49
C MET A 229 -21.73 25.85 -10.71
N ALA A 230 -21.66 24.54 -10.54
CA ALA A 230 -20.46 23.85 -10.13
C ALA A 230 -19.71 23.36 -11.37
N ALA A 231 -18.38 23.42 -11.34
CA ALA A 231 -17.54 22.83 -12.38
C ALA A 231 -17.51 21.30 -12.26
N ASP A 232 -17.54 20.80 -11.01
CA ASP A 232 -17.63 19.38 -10.69
C ASP A 232 -18.34 19.16 -9.35
N ILE A 233 -18.99 18.02 -9.18
CA ILE A 233 -19.58 17.57 -7.92
C ILE A 233 -19.45 16.06 -7.84
N GLY A 234 -18.87 15.56 -6.74
CA GLY A 234 -18.65 14.12 -6.58
C GLY A 234 -18.51 13.68 -5.13
N LEU A 235 -18.68 12.39 -4.93
CA LEU A 235 -18.38 11.72 -3.67
C LEU A 235 -16.94 11.22 -3.69
N ARG A 236 -16.18 11.61 -2.70
CA ARG A 236 -14.83 11.12 -2.47
C ARG A 236 -14.80 10.22 -1.24
N ARG A 237 -14.25 9.02 -1.43
CA ARG A 237 -13.93 8.17 -0.29
C ARG A 237 -12.56 8.56 0.25
N PRO A 238 -12.37 8.46 1.58
CA PRO A 238 -11.05 8.64 2.16
C PRO A 238 -10.02 7.72 1.49
N THR A 239 -8.81 8.22 1.33
CA THR A 239 -7.68 7.44 0.82
C THR A 239 -6.96 6.71 1.97
N LEU A 240 -6.15 5.70 1.66
CA LEU A 240 -5.28 5.09 2.67
C LEU A 240 -4.20 6.08 3.17
N ASP A 241 -3.78 7.05 2.33
CA ASP A 241 -2.84 8.10 2.74
C ASP A 241 -3.41 8.94 3.86
N GLU A 242 -4.68 9.37 3.73
CA GLU A 242 -5.41 10.10 4.75
C GLU A 242 -5.57 9.26 6.02
N ALA A 243 -5.90 7.97 5.88
CA ALA A 243 -6.00 7.03 6.98
C ALA A 243 -4.68 6.90 7.74
N PHE A 244 -3.59 6.73 7.03
CA PHE A 244 -2.27 6.56 7.59
C PHE A 244 -1.81 7.80 8.37
N LEU A 245 -1.98 9.00 7.80
CA LEU A 245 -1.61 10.26 8.46
C LEU A 245 -2.38 10.48 9.75
N GLN A 246 -3.68 10.17 9.78
CA GLN A 246 -4.49 10.30 11.00
C GLN A 246 -4.10 9.28 12.07
N LEU A 247 -3.84 8.02 11.69
CA LEU A 247 -3.46 6.98 12.63
C LEU A 247 -2.12 7.27 13.33
N ILE A 248 -1.12 7.77 12.59
CA ILE A 248 0.17 8.14 13.17
C ILE A 248 0.09 9.47 13.94
N GLY A 249 -0.69 10.44 13.43
CA GLY A 249 -0.86 11.74 14.08
C GLY A 249 -1.58 11.67 15.43
N SER A 250 -2.51 10.75 15.61
CA SER A 250 -3.26 10.57 16.87
C SER A 250 -2.40 9.99 18.00
N ASP A 251 -1.41 9.14 17.68
CA ASP A 251 -0.52 8.55 18.69
C ASP A 251 0.56 9.53 19.19
N SER A 252 0.94 10.52 18.38
CA SER A 252 1.89 11.56 18.80
C SER A 252 1.33 12.54 19.85
N VAL A 253 0.02 12.72 19.90
CA VAL A 253 -0.66 13.59 20.86
C VAL A 253 -0.87 12.89 22.22
N SER A 254 -0.99 11.56 22.25
CA SER A 254 -1.21 10.82 23.50
C SER A 254 0.06 10.65 24.36
N HIS A 255 1.26 10.87 23.81
CA HIS A 255 2.52 10.74 24.56
C HIS A 255 3.06 12.06 25.12
N SER A 256 2.48 13.23 24.80
CA SER A 256 2.92 14.53 25.32
C SER A 256 2.17 15.02 26.58
N GLY A 257 1.25 14.21 27.11
CA GLY A 257 0.29 14.58 28.17
C GLY A 257 0.60 14.11 29.60
N SER A 258 1.78 13.52 29.90
CA SER A 258 2.08 13.08 31.28
C SER A 258 3.49 13.43 31.68
N GLY A 259 3.72 14.67 32.08
CA GLY A 259 5.04 15.12 32.59
C GLY A 259 5.08 16.54 33.12
N SER A 260 4.11 16.95 33.95
CA SER A 260 4.27 18.14 34.81
C SER A 260 3.92 17.79 36.23
N GLY A 261 4.88 17.19 36.93
CA GLY A 261 4.89 17.02 38.37
C GLY A 261 5.90 17.99 38.95
N SER A 262 5.39 19.06 39.55
CA SER A 262 6.11 20.02 40.37
C SER A 262 6.95 19.37 41.47
N GLY A 263 8.22 19.73 41.58
CA GLY A 263 9.11 19.40 42.67
C GLY A 263 10.09 20.55 42.90
N SER A 264 9.68 21.52 43.67
CA SER A 264 10.56 22.51 44.28
C SER A 264 11.42 21.87 45.38
N GLY A 265 12.72 21.98 45.30
CA GLY A 265 13.67 21.55 46.31
C GLY A 265 14.98 22.27 46.17
N SER A 266 15.13 23.33 46.96
CA SER A 266 16.35 24.07 47.22
C SER A 266 17.42 23.18 47.91
N GLY A 267 18.69 23.35 47.53
CA GLY A 267 19.79 22.74 48.25
C GLY A 267 21.14 23.10 47.65
N SER A 268 21.84 23.94 48.37
CA SER A 268 23.14 24.52 48.10
C SER A 268 24.32 23.55 48.15
N ALA A 269 25.39 23.99 47.54
CA ALA A 269 26.81 23.95 47.99
C ALA A 269 27.73 22.77 47.63
N GLU A 270 28.80 23.19 46.94
CA GLU A 270 30.23 22.91 47.21
C GLU A 270 30.85 21.51 46.91
N GLY A 271 31.99 21.64 46.21
CA GLY A 271 33.24 20.92 46.49
C GLY A 271 33.80 20.08 45.36
N ALA A 272 34.62 20.63 44.54
CA ALA A 272 36.08 20.48 44.39
C ALA A 272 36.64 19.05 44.11
N VAL A 273 37.40 19.00 43.00
CA VAL A 273 38.71 18.32 42.77
C VAL A 273 38.78 16.80 42.82
N SER A 274 39.08 16.18 41.76
CA SER A 274 40.30 15.58 41.16
C SER A 274 39.98 14.86 39.89
#